data_b839300d40b909d1f55fb750887e21fc
#
_entry.id   b839300d40b909d1f55fb750887e21fc
#
_cell.length_a   1.000
_cell.length_b   1.000
_cell.length_c   1.000
_cell.angle_alpha   90.00
_cell.angle_beta   90.00
_cell.angle_gamma   90.00
#
_symmetry.space_group_name_H-M   'P 1'
#
loop_
_entity.id
_entity.type
_entity.pdbx_description
1 polymer ?
#
loop_
_entity_poly.entity_id
_entity_poly.type
_entity_poly.pdbx_seq_one_letter_code
_entity_poly.pdbx_strand_id
1 'polypeptide(L)'
;MSNTIALVDDDRNILTSVSMALEAEDFVVKTYKDGEEALLGIFETSPDLAVVDIKMPRLNGIELLEKIRRKSTLPVIFLTSKDDEVDELLGLRLGADDYITKPFSQRLLLERIKAL
;
A
#
# COMPACT_ATOMS: atom_id res chain seq x y z
N MET A 1 12.42 17.35 -3.63
CA MET A 1 11.80 16.44 -4.61
C MET A 1 10.66 15.69 -3.97
N SER A 2 9.57 15.53 -4.70
CA SER A 2 8.41 14.83 -4.19
C SER A 2 8.58 13.33 -4.38
N ASN A 3 8.27 12.54 -3.34
CA ASN A 3 8.25 11.10 -3.44
C ASN A 3 6.87 10.65 -3.93
N THR A 4 6.85 9.58 -4.70
CA THR A 4 5.62 9.03 -5.26
C THR A 4 5.18 7.81 -4.46
N ILE A 5 3.93 7.83 -4.02
CA ILE A 5 3.30 6.75 -3.26
C ILE A 5 2.24 6.08 -4.12
N ALA A 6 2.30 4.76 -4.25
CA ALA A 6 1.23 3.99 -4.86
C ALA A 6 0.25 3.60 -3.74
N LEU A 7 -0.98 4.02 -3.84
CA LEU A 7 -2.02 3.72 -2.84
C LEU A 7 -3.03 2.77 -3.46
N VAL A 8 -3.14 1.57 -2.91
CA VAL A 8 -3.97 0.50 -3.46
C VAL A 8 -5.02 0.06 -2.46
N ASP A 9 -6.28 0.31 -2.77
CA ASP A 9 -7.40 -0.07 -1.90
C ASP A 9 -8.67 -0.08 -2.74
N ASP A 10 -9.55 -1.04 -2.51
CA ASP A 10 -10.83 -1.09 -3.22
C ASP A 10 -11.88 -0.19 -2.57
N ASP A 11 -11.59 0.38 -1.40
CA ASP A 11 -12.45 1.35 -0.75
C ASP A 11 -12.14 2.77 -1.26
N ARG A 12 -13.08 3.31 -2.03
CA ARG A 12 -12.94 4.64 -2.62
C ARG A 12 -12.75 5.74 -1.57
N ASN A 13 -13.37 5.61 -0.41
CA ASN A 13 -13.23 6.61 0.65
C ASN A 13 -11.80 6.66 1.19
N ILE A 14 -11.15 5.52 1.30
CA ILE A 14 -9.74 5.45 1.72
C ILE A 14 -8.86 6.07 0.65
N LEU A 15 -9.07 5.73 -0.62
CA LEU A 15 -8.30 6.32 -1.70
C LEU A 15 -8.37 7.84 -1.68
N THR A 16 -9.57 8.39 -1.50
CA THR A 16 -9.77 9.84 -1.49
C THR A 16 -9.14 10.49 -0.26
N SER A 17 -9.48 10.02 0.94
CA SER A 17 -9.04 10.69 2.17
C SER A 17 -7.54 10.56 2.41
N VAL A 18 -6.97 9.39 2.15
CA VAL A 18 -5.54 9.17 2.34
C VAL A 18 -4.73 9.92 1.29
N SER A 19 -5.18 9.94 0.04
CA SER A 19 -4.52 10.72 -1.00
C SER A 19 -4.42 12.19 -0.62
N MET A 20 -5.51 12.76 -0.12
CA MET A 20 -5.53 14.17 0.29
C MET A 20 -4.53 14.43 1.42
N ALA A 21 -4.48 13.53 2.40
CA ALA A 21 -3.56 13.69 3.53
C ALA A 21 -2.09 13.61 3.08
N LEU A 22 -1.78 12.70 2.17
CA LEU A 22 -0.41 12.53 1.66
C LEU A 22 -0.02 13.68 0.74
N GLU A 23 -0.92 14.12 -0.12
CA GLU A 23 -0.66 15.25 -1.01
C GLU A 23 -0.42 16.53 -0.23
N ALA A 24 -1.09 16.72 0.91
CA ALA A 24 -0.86 17.86 1.80
C ALA A 24 0.55 17.85 2.38
N GLU A 25 1.24 16.71 2.38
CA GLU A 25 2.63 16.56 2.83
C GLU A 25 3.61 16.46 1.66
N ASP A 26 3.19 16.95 0.50
CA ASP A 26 4.01 17.05 -0.71
C ASP A 26 4.35 15.70 -1.36
N PHE A 27 3.64 14.64 -1.06
CA PHE A 27 3.77 13.39 -1.80
C PHE A 27 2.96 13.45 -3.09
N VAL A 28 3.46 12.80 -4.12
CA VAL A 28 2.68 12.53 -5.33
C VAL A 28 2.02 11.16 -5.12
N VAL A 29 0.70 11.09 -5.27
CA VAL A 29 -0.05 9.86 -5.00
C VAL A 29 -0.67 9.31 -6.28
N LYS A 30 -0.41 8.04 -6.56
CA LYS A 30 -1.06 7.31 -7.65
C LYS A 30 -1.98 6.29 -7.00
N THR A 31 -3.27 6.36 -7.31
CA THR A 31 -4.26 5.48 -6.69
C THR A 31 -4.67 4.36 -7.62
N TYR A 32 -4.89 3.19 -7.05
CA TYR A 32 -5.33 2.00 -7.78
C TYR A 32 -6.42 1.32 -6.96
N LYS A 33 -7.49 0.91 -7.62
CA LYS A 33 -8.67 0.35 -6.94
C LYS A 33 -8.64 -1.17 -6.84
N ASP A 34 -7.69 -1.84 -7.49
CA ASP A 34 -7.54 -3.29 -7.43
C ASP A 34 -6.09 -3.69 -7.69
N GLY A 35 -5.78 -4.96 -7.39
CA GLY A 35 -4.42 -5.46 -7.48
C GLY A 35 -3.88 -5.56 -8.90
N GLU A 36 -4.73 -5.86 -9.87
CA GLU A 36 -4.30 -5.97 -11.26
C GLU A 36 -3.90 -4.61 -11.82
N GLU A 37 -4.74 -3.61 -11.57
CA GLU A 37 -4.44 -2.22 -11.96
C GLU A 37 -3.18 -1.72 -11.30
N ALA A 38 -3.02 -2.03 -10.01
CA ALA A 38 -1.84 -1.62 -9.24
C ALA A 38 -0.56 -2.26 -9.77
N LEU A 39 -0.61 -3.54 -10.12
CA LEU A 39 0.57 -4.25 -10.62
C LEU A 39 1.12 -3.57 -11.88
N LEU A 40 0.25 -3.25 -12.82
CA LEU A 40 0.64 -2.54 -14.03
C LEU A 40 1.18 -1.14 -13.71
N GLY A 41 0.43 -0.39 -12.90
CA GLY A 41 0.79 1.00 -12.58
C GLY A 41 2.10 1.11 -11.81
N ILE A 42 2.35 0.19 -10.87
CA ILE A 42 3.58 0.21 -10.08
C ILE A 42 4.81 0.02 -10.97
N PHE A 43 4.75 -0.91 -11.91
CA PHE A 43 5.89 -1.12 -12.81
C PHE A 43 6.04 -0.01 -13.85
N GLU A 44 4.96 0.66 -14.23
CA GLU A 44 5.02 1.79 -15.16
C GLU A 44 5.56 3.06 -14.50
N THR A 45 5.18 3.33 -13.26
CA THR A 45 5.49 4.61 -12.60
C THR A 45 6.69 4.55 -11.66
N SER A 46 7.12 3.35 -11.27
CA SER A 46 8.22 3.16 -10.33
C SER A 46 8.09 4.04 -9.09
N PRO A 47 7.03 3.86 -8.28
CA PRO A 47 6.86 4.66 -7.07
C PRO A 47 7.94 4.36 -6.05
N ASP A 48 8.05 5.23 -5.05
CA ASP A 48 9.05 5.08 -3.99
C ASP A 48 8.57 4.16 -2.87
N LEU A 49 7.26 3.98 -2.75
CA LEU A 49 6.64 3.17 -1.71
C LEU A 49 5.21 2.83 -2.12
N ALA A 50 4.71 1.68 -1.71
CA ALA A 50 3.33 1.28 -1.92
C ALA A 50 2.61 1.05 -0.60
N VAL A 51 1.38 1.54 -0.50
CA VAL A 51 0.47 1.26 0.61
C VAL A 51 -0.65 0.42 0.03
N VAL A 52 -0.81 -0.81 0.52
CA VAL A 52 -1.63 -1.82 -0.13
C VAL A 52 -2.61 -2.46 0.85
N ASP A 53 -3.90 -2.41 0.52
CA ASP A 53 -4.93 -3.15 1.24
C ASP A 53 -4.76 -4.65 0.95
N ILE A 54 -4.83 -5.48 1.98
CA ILE A 54 -4.68 -6.93 1.80
C ILE A 54 -5.93 -7.53 1.15
N LYS A 55 -7.10 -7.17 1.65
CA LYS A 55 -8.36 -7.79 1.19
C LYS A 55 -8.98 -7.08 0.01
N MET A 56 -8.63 -7.54 -1.18
CA MET A 56 -9.21 -7.06 -2.43
C MET A 56 -9.67 -8.25 -3.28
N PRO A 57 -10.72 -8.10 -4.09
CA PRO A 57 -11.18 -9.18 -4.95
C PRO A 57 -10.15 -9.49 -6.05
N ARG A 58 -10.18 -10.71 -6.55
CA ARG A 58 -9.32 -11.23 -7.61
C ARG A 58 -7.86 -11.31 -7.18
N LEU A 59 -7.08 -10.26 -7.33
CA LEU A 59 -5.68 -10.23 -6.90
C LEU A 59 -5.61 -9.45 -5.58
N ASN A 60 -5.42 -10.15 -4.46
CA ASN A 60 -5.33 -9.51 -3.15
C ASN A 60 -3.93 -8.91 -2.90
N GLY A 61 -3.79 -8.20 -1.76
CA GLY A 61 -2.53 -7.53 -1.44
C GLY A 61 -1.35 -8.46 -1.27
N ILE A 62 -1.57 -9.65 -0.73
CA ILE A 62 -0.50 -10.65 -0.54
C ILE A 62 0.00 -11.13 -1.91
N GLU A 63 -0.92 -11.46 -2.81
CA GLU A 63 -0.59 -11.89 -4.15
C GLU A 63 0.12 -10.77 -4.93
N LEU A 64 -0.33 -9.54 -4.75
CA LEU A 64 0.29 -8.37 -5.36
C LEU A 64 1.74 -8.22 -4.88
N LEU A 65 1.98 -8.32 -3.58
CA LEU A 65 3.33 -8.24 -3.02
C LEU A 65 4.23 -9.34 -3.59
N GLU A 66 3.72 -10.56 -3.66
CA GLU A 66 4.48 -11.69 -4.21
C GLU A 66 4.95 -11.38 -5.63
N LYS A 67 4.06 -10.83 -6.47
CA LYS A 67 4.40 -10.47 -7.84
C LYS A 67 5.37 -9.30 -7.91
N ILE A 68 5.21 -8.31 -7.04
CA ILE A 68 6.14 -7.18 -6.97
C ILE A 68 7.55 -7.66 -6.59
N ARG A 69 7.64 -8.56 -5.61
CA ARG A 69 8.93 -9.05 -5.09
C ARG A 69 9.72 -9.87 -6.09
N ARG A 70 9.11 -10.35 -7.15
CA ARG A 70 9.84 -11.04 -8.23
C ARG A 70 10.79 -10.11 -8.98
N LYS A 71 10.52 -8.79 -8.98
CA LYS A 71 11.27 -7.81 -9.78
C LYS A 71 11.71 -6.57 -9.01
N SER A 72 11.29 -6.40 -7.77
CA SER A 72 11.51 -5.14 -7.06
C SER A 72 11.60 -5.33 -5.55
N THR A 73 12.39 -4.46 -4.92
CA THR A 73 12.47 -4.36 -3.46
C THR A 73 11.68 -3.15 -2.96
N LEU A 74 10.71 -2.69 -3.74
CA LEU A 74 9.85 -1.57 -3.38
C LEU A 74 9.31 -1.70 -1.95
N PRO A 75 9.49 -0.68 -1.08
CA PRO A 75 8.90 -0.74 0.25
C PRO A 75 7.37 -0.84 0.18
N VAL A 76 6.80 -1.75 0.96
CA VAL A 76 5.36 -1.99 0.99
C VAL A 76 4.84 -1.97 2.41
N ILE A 77 3.81 -1.16 2.65
CA ILE A 77 3.05 -1.13 3.91
C ILE A 77 1.69 -1.74 3.62
N PHE A 78 1.29 -2.75 4.39
CA PHE A 78 -0.05 -3.31 4.26
C PHE A 78 -1.07 -2.60 5.14
N LEU A 79 -2.28 -2.43 4.62
CA LEU A 79 -3.45 -2.05 5.40
C LEU A 79 -4.25 -3.31 5.66
N THR A 80 -4.49 -3.63 6.93
CA THR A 80 -5.13 -4.90 7.31
C THR A 80 -6.31 -4.66 8.24
N SER A 81 -7.23 -5.61 8.33
CA SER A 81 -8.27 -5.58 9.35
C SER A 81 -7.76 -6.33 10.59
N LYS A 82 -8.43 -6.13 11.73
CA LYS A 82 -8.03 -6.79 13.00
C LYS A 82 -8.09 -8.30 12.93
N ASP A 83 -8.85 -8.85 12.00
CA ASP A 83 -9.06 -10.29 11.87
C ASP A 83 -8.06 -10.97 10.95
N ASP A 84 -7.07 -10.24 10.46
CA ASP A 84 -6.15 -10.72 9.42
C ASP A 84 -4.75 -11.04 9.94
N GLU A 85 -4.63 -11.54 11.18
CA GLU A 85 -3.33 -11.87 11.77
C GLU A 85 -2.53 -12.86 10.92
N VAL A 86 -3.20 -13.85 10.35
CA VAL A 86 -2.53 -14.84 9.49
C VAL A 86 -1.96 -14.16 8.24
N ASP A 87 -2.73 -13.24 7.66
CA ASP A 87 -2.30 -12.49 6.48
C ASP A 87 -1.14 -11.56 6.81
N GLU A 88 -1.13 -10.97 8.00
CA GLU A 88 -0.02 -10.14 8.46
C GLU A 88 1.29 -10.94 8.53
N LEU A 89 1.23 -12.13 9.13
CA LEU A 89 2.40 -13.01 9.24
C LEU A 89 2.92 -13.41 7.86
N LEU A 90 2.01 -13.79 6.97
CA LEU A 90 2.38 -14.17 5.61
C LEU A 90 3.01 -12.99 4.85
N GLY A 91 2.41 -11.81 4.98
CA GLY A 91 2.93 -10.60 4.34
C GLY A 91 4.35 -10.28 4.79
N LEU A 92 4.62 -10.37 6.10
CA LEU A 92 5.96 -10.12 6.63
C LEU A 92 6.97 -11.15 6.11
N ARG A 93 6.57 -12.42 6.01
CA ARG A 93 7.44 -13.46 5.45
C ARG A 93 7.75 -13.22 3.98
N LEU A 94 6.81 -12.64 3.24
CA LEU A 94 7.00 -12.33 1.82
C LEU A 94 7.77 -11.03 1.59
N GLY A 95 8.08 -10.30 2.66
CA GLY A 95 8.91 -9.12 2.57
C GLY A 95 8.19 -7.79 2.64
N ALA A 96 7.00 -7.73 3.26
CA ALA A 96 6.36 -6.46 3.58
C ALA A 96 7.21 -5.75 4.64
N ASP A 97 7.33 -4.44 4.52
CA ASP A 97 8.16 -3.64 5.42
C ASP A 97 7.42 -3.24 6.70
N ASP A 98 6.08 -3.14 6.63
CA ASP A 98 5.27 -2.77 7.77
C ASP A 98 3.82 -3.11 7.50
N TYR A 99 2.97 -3.01 8.52
CA TYR A 99 1.53 -3.11 8.36
C TYR A 99 0.84 -2.18 9.35
N ILE A 100 -0.37 -1.74 8.98
CA ILE A 100 -1.19 -0.87 9.82
C ILE A 100 -2.61 -1.43 9.83
N THR A 101 -3.18 -1.58 11.03
CA THR A 101 -4.51 -2.14 11.20
C THR A 101 -5.60 -1.09 11.00
N LYS A 102 -6.62 -1.43 10.22
CA LYS A 102 -7.81 -0.59 10.05
C LYS A 102 -8.73 -0.75 11.26
N PRO A 103 -9.43 0.29 11.71
CA PRO A 103 -9.27 1.67 11.27
C PRO A 103 -7.96 2.28 11.79
N PHE A 104 -7.35 3.12 10.98
CA PHE A 104 -6.08 3.72 11.33
C PHE A 104 -6.16 5.25 11.33
N SER A 105 -5.24 5.88 12.07
CA SER A 105 -5.07 7.31 12.00
C SER A 105 -4.21 7.66 10.78
N GLN A 106 -4.61 8.69 10.04
CA GLN A 106 -3.81 9.16 8.92
C GLN A 106 -2.42 9.63 9.36
N ARG A 107 -2.35 10.18 10.57
CA ARG A 107 -1.09 10.62 11.15
C ARG A 107 -0.15 9.44 11.39
N LEU A 108 -0.66 8.31 11.88
CA LEU A 108 0.15 7.12 12.08
C LEU A 108 0.68 6.59 10.74
N LEU A 109 -0.18 6.53 9.74
CA LEU A 109 0.22 6.09 8.41
C LEU A 109 1.33 6.98 7.86
N LEU A 110 1.16 8.29 7.97
CA LEU A 110 2.15 9.26 7.51
C LEU A 110 3.51 9.06 8.18
N GLU A 111 3.51 8.84 9.51
CA GLU A 111 4.76 8.61 10.24
C GLU A 111 5.44 7.31 9.81
N ARG A 112 4.66 6.26 9.53
CA ARG A 112 5.20 4.99 9.05
C ARG A 112 5.80 5.13 7.66
N ILE A 113 5.15 5.88 6.78
CA ILE A 113 5.67 6.17 5.45
C ILE A 113 7.00 6.91 5.53
N LYS A 114 7.06 7.92 6.39
CA LYS A 114 8.29 8.71 6.55
C LYS A 114 9.44 7.89 7.15
N ALA A 115 9.13 6.84 7.90
CA ALA A 115 10.15 5.99 8.53
C ALA A 115 10.79 5.02 7.53
N LEU A 116 10.17 4.81 6.39
CA LEU A 116 10.72 3.96 5.34
C LEU A 116 11.36 4.79 4.24
#